data_042757636eb1e7aae14ee6f2babc41b3
#
_entry.id   042757636eb1e7aae14ee6f2babc41b3
#
_cell.length_a   1.000
_cell.length_b   1.000
_cell.length_c   1.000
_cell.angle_alpha   90.00
_cell.angle_beta   90.00
_cell.angle_gamma   90.00
#
_symmetry.space_group_name_H-M   'P 1'
#
loop_
_entity.id
_entity.type
_entity.pdbx_description
1 polymer ?
#
loop_
_entity_poly.entity_id
_entity_poly.type
_entity_poly.pdbx_seq_one_letter_code
_entity_poly.pdbx_strand_id
1 'polypeptide(L)'
;MRSVKAHKEVTLANALVPDPVRMAITDAGGLLAAEEVQAAHPLPGFAMAAIDGYAVRSVDVGGTRAIVGNHGEDTPEDPSSRDARLPVVGEIPAGSQQPMRLQPKQAMRVHTGAPLPTLADSVLPLSWSDKGTSFVRPLKPVASGEFVRGVGEDINEGDVAVSPGTILGPAQIGLLAAVGHSCLLYTSPSPRD
;
A
#
# COMPACT_ATOMS: atom_id res chain seq x y z
N MET A 1 -3.82 -15.14 54.44
CA MET A 1 -3.42 -15.48 53.04
C MET A 1 -3.76 -14.29 52.15
N ARG A 2 -2.83 -13.82 51.29
CA ARG A 2 -3.14 -12.80 50.28
C ARG A 2 -3.91 -13.46 49.09
N SER A 3 -4.87 -12.77 48.55
CA SER A 3 -5.51 -13.20 47.31
C SER A 3 -4.51 -13.10 46.15
N VAL A 4 -4.70 -13.85 45.05
CA VAL A 4 -3.89 -13.77 43.82
C VAL A 4 -3.82 -12.34 43.29
N LYS A 5 -4.95 -11.63 43.29
CA LYS A 5 -5.02 -10.24 42.87
C LYS A 5 -4.13 -9.32 43.72
N ALA A 6 -4.24 -9.40 45.06
CA ALA A 6 -3.44 -8.61 45.96
C ALA A 6 -1.91 -8.95 45.91
N HIS A 7 -1.58 -10.20 45.59
CA HIS A 7 -0.18 -10.61 45.42
C HIS A 7 0.40 -10.04 44.13
N LYS A 8 -0.37 -10.13 43.03
CA LYS A 8 0.01 -9.52 41.75
C LYS A 8 0.22 -7.99 41.84
N GLU A 9 -0.68 -7.28 42.53
CA GLU A 9 -0.54 -5.83 42.76
C GLU A 9 0.74 -5.48 43.50
N VAL A 10 1.06 -6.20 44.57
CA VAL A 10 2.30 -5.96 45.32
C VAL A 10 3.57 -6.30 44.50
N THR A 11 3.52 -7.36 43.70
CA THR A 11 4.65 -7.73 42.82
C THR A 11 4.87 -6.66 41.77
N LEU A 12 3.80 -6.18 41.10
CA LEU A 12 3.88 -5.14 40.07
C LEU A 12 4.32 -3.78 40.65
N ALA A 13 3.87 -3.42 41.87
CA ALA A 13 4.28 -2.19 42.53
C ALA A 13 5.78 -2.12 42.84
N ASN A 14 6.44 -3.28 42.95
CA ASN A 14 7.89 -3.38 43.22
C ASN A 14 8.69 -3.75 41.96
N ALA A 15 8.03 -3.84 40.80
CA ALA A 15 8.72 -4.12 39.53
C ALA A 15 9.51 -2.87 39.10
N LEU A 16 10.78 -3.06 38.76
CA LEU A 16 11.59 -2.02 38.16
C LEU A 16 11.17 -1.87 36.69
N VAL A 17 10.80 -0.65 36.31
CA VAL A 17 10.59 -0.29 34.92
C VAL A 17 11.92 0.24 34.40
N PRO A 18 12.56 -0.40 33.42
CA PRO A 18 13.80 0.09 32.84
C PRO A 18 13.59 1.43 32.14
N ASP A 19 14.60 2.29 32.19
CA ASP A 19 14.56 3.56 31.47
C ASP A 19 14.56 3.32 29.95
N PRO A 20 13.74 4.06 29.19
CA PRO A 20 13.73 3.97 27.73
C PRO A 20 15.06 4.43 27.14
N VAL A 21 15.57 3.71 26.16
CA VAL A 21 16.81 4.02 25.44
C VAL A 21 16.51 4.24 23.98
N ARG A 22 17.10 5.25 23.36
CA ARG A 22 16.98 5.48 21.90
C ARG A 22 17.98 4.58 21.18
N MET A 23 17.48 3.82 20.19
CA MET A 23 18.27 2.86 19.45
C MET A 23 17.84 2.81 17.99
N ALA A 24 18.72 2.35 17.10
CA ALA A 24 18.36 2.09 15.70
C ALA A 24 17.39 0.90 15.61
N ILE A 25 16.45 0.95 14.66
CA ILE A 25 15.46 -0.13 14.49
C ILE A 25 16.11 -1.47 14.14
N THR A 26 17.30 -1.46 13.49
CA THR A 26 18.07 -2.66 13.16
C THR A 26 18.51 -3.46 14.39
N ASP A 27 18.72 -2.78 15.51
CA ASP A 27 19.22 -3.36 16.75
C ASP A 27 18.09 -3.62 17.77
N ALA A 28 16.86 -3.23 17.40
CA ALA A 28 15.69 -3.28 18.28
C ALA A 28 14.97 -4.63 18.33
N GLY A 29 15.49 -5.64 17.62
CA GLY A 29 14.86 -6.97 17.56
C GLY A 29 14.69 -7.61 18.94
N GLY A 30 13.45 -7.96 19.31
CA GLY A 30 13.11 -8.56 20.61
C GLY A 30 12.87 -7.57 21.75
N LEU A 31 13.13 -6.27 21.56
CA LEU A 31 12.87 -5.23 22.56
C LEU A 31 11.41 -4.79 22.56
N LEU A 32 11.00 -4.09 23.62
CA LEU A 32 9.65 -3.52 23.74
C LEU A 32 9.64 -2.06 23.26
N ALA A 33 8.70 -1.68 22.44
CA ALA A 33 8.46 -0.27 22.12
C ALA A 33 8.07 0.48 23.40
N ALA A 34 8.78 1.56 23.71
CA ALA A 34 8.51 2.38 24.90
C ALA A 34 7.51 3.49 24.63
N GLU A 35 7.27 3.84 23.35
CA GLU A 35 6.40 4.90 22.92
C GLU A 35 5.45 4.43 21.83
N GLU A 36 4.36 5.18 21.60
CA GLU A 36 3.52 5.02 20.41
C GLU A 36 4.27 5.60 19.21
N VAL A 37 4.32 4.84 18.13
CA VAL A 37 5.00 5.25 16.91
C VAL A 37 3.98 5.36 15.80
N GLN A 38 3.82 6.56 15.26
CA GLN A 38 2.93 6.86 14.14
C GLN A 38 3.70 6.78 12.83
N ALA A 39 3.05 6.38 11.74
CA ALA A 39 3.65 6.36 10.42
C ALA A 39 4.05 7.77 9.98
N ALA A 40 5.31 7.96 9.61
CA ALA A 40 5.82 9.22 9.08
C ALA A 40 5.47 9.40 7.59
N HIS A 41 5.19 8.30 6.89
CA HIS A 41 4.79 8.28 5.49
C HIS A 41 3.71 7.23 5.26
N PRO A 42 2.82 7.45 4.29
CA PRO A 42 1.80 6.45 3.94
C PRO A 42 2.44 5.23 3.26
N LEU A 43 1.77 4.07 3.36
CA LEU A 43 2.15 2.85 2.66
C LEU A 43 0.93 2.28 1.91
N PRO A 44 0.98 2.08 0.59
CA PRO A 44 2.05 2.54 -0.33
C PRO A 44 2.17 4.07 -0.37
N GLY A 45 3.37 4.59 -0.68
CA GLY A 45 3.62 6.03 -0.83
C GLY A 45 3.18 6.62 -2.17
N PHE A 46 2.74 5.79 -3.12
CA PHE A 46 2.24 6.17 -4.45
C PHE A 46 1.22 5.15 -4.95
N ALA A 47 0.36 5.58 -5.87
CA ALA A 47 -0.57 4.67 -6.54
C ALA A 47 0.20 3.67 -7.40
N MET A 48 -0.05 2.36 -7.22
CA MET A 48 0.66 1.30 -7.91
C MET A 48 -0.28 0.25 -8.50
N ALA A 49 0.22 -0.48 -9.50
CA ALA A 49 -0.49 -1.60 -10.09
C ALA A 49 -0.61 -2.76 -9.07
N ALA A 50 -1.83 -3.23 -8.83
CA ALA A 50 -2.08 -4.39 -7.96
C ALA A 50 -1.73 -5.72 -8.66
N ILE A 51 -1.72 -5.75 -9.99
CA ILE A 51 -1.47 -6.93 -10.82
C ILE A 51 -0.72 -6.55 -12.09
N ASP A 52 -0.16 -7.55 -12.77
CA ASP A 52 0.43 -7.39 -14.10
C ASP A 52 -0.65 -7.07 -15.15
N GLY A 53 -0.39 -6.05 -15.97
CA GLY A 53 -1.37 -5.61 -16.95
C GLY A 53 -0.91 -4.41 -17.75
N TYR A 54 -1.88 -3.58 -18.09
CA TYR A 54 -1.67 -2.31 -18.80
C TYR A 54 -2.32 -1.19 -18.01
N ALA A 55 -1.54 -0.19 -17.63
CA ALA A 55 -2.08 1.07 -17.11
C ALA A 55 -2.84 1.77 -18.24
N VAL A 56 -4.08 2.09 -17.99
CA VAL A 56 -5.02 2.68 -18.93
C VAL A 56 -5.86 3.77 -18.26
N ARG A 57 -6.56 4.54 -19.05
CA ARG A 57 -7.68 5.34 -18.56
C ARG A 57 -8.94 4.50 -18.73
N SER A 58 -9.70 4.32 -17.68
CA SER A 58 -10.93 3.51 -17.68
C SER A 58 -11.91 3.94 -18.79
N VAL A 59 -11.99 5.25 -19.05
CA VAL A 59 -12.83 5.81 -20.12
C VAL A 59 -12.42 5.38 -21.53
N ASP A 60 -11.17 4.98 -21.74
CA ASP A 60 -10.64 4.57 -23.05
C ASP A 60 -10.87 3.05 -23.30
N VAL A 61 -11.28 2.30 -22.26
CA VAL A 61 -11.51 0.85 -22.33
C VAL A 61 -12.94 0.45 -21.98
N GLY A 62 -13.89 1.39 -22.09
CA GLY A 62 -15.31 1.14 -21.86
C GLY A 62 -15.73 1.11 -20.39
N GLY A 63 -14.85 1.53 -19.46
CA GLY A 63 -15.17 1.71 -18.04
C GLY A 63 -15.87 3.05 -17.81
N THR A 64 -17.03 3.02 -17.15
CA THR A 64 -17.65 4.25 -16.64
C THR A 64 -16.83 4.76 -15.47
N ARG A 65 -16.56 6.07 -15.45
CA ARG A 65 -16.02 6.74 -14.26
C ARG A 65 -17.00 6.48 -13.12
N ALA A 66 -16.56 5.88 -12.02
CA ALA A 66 -17.38 5.77 -10.81
C ALA A 66 -17.73 7.18 -10.34
N ILE A 67 -18.85 7.72 -10.76
CA ILE A 67 -19.44 8.91 -10.17
C ILE A 67 -19.99 8.42 -8.84
N VAL A 68 -19.34 8.83 -7.76
CA VAL A 68 -19.85 8.67 -6.41
C VAL A 68 -21.22 9.32 -6.34
N GLY A 69 -22.28 8.50 -6.29
CA GLY A 69 -23.67 8.92 -6.06
C GLY A 69 -24.47 9.19 -7.34
N ASN A 70 -25.07 8.16 -7.88
CA ASN A 70 -26.51 7.99 -8.13
C ASN A 70 -26.74 6.74 -8.99
N HIS A 71 -27.64 5.88 -8.54
CA HIS A 71 -28.25 4.84 -9.35
C HIS A 71 -28.97 5.51 -10.53
N GLY A 72 -28.59 5.18 -11.74
CA GLY A 72 -29.26 5.70 -12.93
C GLY A 72 -28.72 5.13 -14.21
N GLU A 73 -29.43 4.14 -14.73
CA GLU A 73 -29.58 3.75 -16.13
C GLU A 73 -28.32 3.33 -16.91
N ASP A 74 -28.32 2.06 -17.29
CA ASP A 74 -27.47 1.45 -18.31
C ASP A 74 -27.51 2.29 -19.58
N THR A 75 -26.47 3.09 -19.79
CA THR A 75 -26.27 3.71 -21.13
C THR A 75 -25.82 2.58 -22.05
N PRO A 76 -26.49 2.40 -23.22
CA PRO A 76 -26.12 1.37 -24.18
C PRO A 76 -24.63 1.54 -24.55
N GLU A 77 -23.83 0.51 -24.27
CA GLU A 77 -22.43 0.46 -24.69
C GLU A 77 -22.36 0.70 -26.22
N ASP A 78 -21.63 1.74 -26.63
CA ASP A 78 -21.31 1.97 -28.02
C ASP A 78 -20.46 0.79 -28.56
N PRO A 79 -20.96 -0.04 -29.47
CA PRO A 79 -20.22 -1.19 -29.99
C PRO A 79 -18.90 -0.82 -30.66
N SER A 80 -18.71 0.44 -31.04
CA SER A 80 -17.48 0.95 -31.65
C SER A 80 -16.32 1.08 -30.64
N SER A 81 -16.61 1.17 -29.34
CA SER A 81 -15.58 1.24 -28.30
C SER A 81 -14.89 -0.11 -28.05
N ARG A 82 -15.55 -1.23 -28.38
CA ARG A 82 -15.01 -2.59 -28.16
C ARG A 82 -13.91 -2.99 -29.16
N ASP A 83 -13.80 -2.32 -30.29
CA ASP A 83 -12.78 -2.59 -31.32
C ASP A 83 -11.55 -1.67 -31.23
N ALA A 84 -11.54 -0.74 -30.31
CA ALA A 84 -10.45 0.20 -30.16
C ALA A 84 -9.21 -0.50 -29.58
N ARG A 85 -8.16 -0.65 -30.40
CA ARG A 85 -6.82 -1.04 -29.94
C ARG A 85 -6.10 0.18 -29.41
N LEU A 86 -5.45 0.03 -28.26
CA LEU A 86 -4.64 1.08 -27.67
C LEU A 86 -3.17 0.82 -27.98
N PRO A 87 -2.41 1.80 -28.51
CA PRO A 87 -0.96 1.66 -28.66
C PRO A 87 -0.31 1.50 -27.28
N VAL A 88 0.58 0.53 -27.14
CA VAL A 88 1.41 0.31 -25.95
C VAL A 88 2.66 1.15 -26.10
N VAL A 89 2.76 2.24 -25.34
CA VAL A 89 3.79 3.27 -25.52
C VAL A 89 5.02 3.08 -24.61
N GLY A 90 5.05 2.05 -23.79
CA GLY A 90 6.17 1.74 -22.92
C GLY A 90 5.83 0.69 -21.88
N GLU A 91 6.80 0.44 -21.00
CA GLU A 91 6.71 -0.53 -19.91
C GLU A 91 7.27 0.09 -18.63
N ILE A 92 6.60 -0.15 -17.50
CA ILE A 92 7.01 0.33 -16.18
C ILE A 92 7.21 -0.89 -15.28
N PRO A 93 8.45 -1.23 -14.94
CA PRO A 93 8.75 -2.28 -13.96
C PRO A 93 8.46 -1.82 -12.53
N ALA A 94 8.29 -2.77 -11.62
CA ALA A 94 8.25 -2.48 -10.19
C ALA A 94 9.53 -1.76 -9.74
N GLY A 95 9.37 -0.78 -8.84
CA GLY A 95 10.51 0.02 -8.32
C GLY A 95 11.01 1.10 -9.28
N SER A 96 10.35 1.34 -10.42
CA SER A 96 10.67 2.47 -11.29
C SER A 96 10.49 3.80 -10.55
N GLN A 97 11.49 4.68 -10.69
CA GLN A 97 11.45 6.04 -10.13
C GLN A 97 11.22 7.11 -11.21
N GLN A 98 11.09 6.69 -12.47
CA GLN A 98 10.87 7.63 -13.56
C GLN A 98 9.38 8.01 -13.64
N PRO A 99 9.04 9.30 -13.53
CA PRO A 99 7.68 9.76 -13.73
C PRO A 99 7.28 9.55 -15.18
N MET A 100 6.25 8.76 -15.41
CA MET A 100 5.69 8.51 -16.73
C MET A 100 4.31 9.15 -16.83
N ARG A 101 3.93 9.57 -18.04
CA ARG A 101 2.62 10.16 -18.33
C ARG A 101 1.95 9.43 -19.47
N LEU A 102 0.73 8.98 -19.23
CA LEU A 102 -0.12 8.37 -20.25
C LEU A 102 -0.89 9.47 -21.00
N GLN A 103 -0.97 9.35 -22.33
CA GLN A 103 -1.87 10.19 -23.11
C GLN A 103 -3.24 9.50 -23.30
N PRO A 104 -4.30 10.23 -23.63
CA PRO A 104 -5.59 9.63 -24.01
C PRO A 104 -5.43 8.58 -25.11
N LYS A 105 -6.19 7.49 -24.99
CA LYS A 105 -6.20 6.36 -25.95
C LYS A 105 -4.85 5.67 -26.10
N GLN A 106 -4.02 5.66 -25.04
CA GLN A 106 -2.79 4.90 -24.96
C GLN A 106 -2.87 3.91 -23.80
N ALA A 107 -2.00 2.90 -23.85
CA ALA A 107 -1.75 1.95 -22.76
C ALA A 107 -0.27 1.88 -22.46
N MET A 108 0.09 1.55 -21.24
CA MET A 108 1.48 1.34 -20.83
C MET A 108 1.56 0.03 -20.05
N ARG A 109 2.44 -0.88 -20.46
CA ARG A 109 2.60 -2.14 -19.74
C ARG A 109 3.11 -1.88 -18.34
N VAL A 110 2.51 -2.51 -17.34
CA VAL A 110 2.88 -2.38 -15.93
C VAL A 110 3.00 -3.74 -15.27
N HIS A 111 3.97 -3.84 -14.35
CA HIS A 111 4.13 -5.00 -13.49
C HIS A 111 3.53 -4.72 -12.11
N THR A 112 3.16 -5.78 -11.41
CA THR A 112 2.69 -5.70 -10.01
C THR A 112 3.66 -4.87 -9.17
N GLY A 113 3.16 -3.87 -8.46
CA GLY A 113 3.99 -2.93 -7.68
C GLY A 113 4.63 -1.79 -8.48
N ALA A 114 4.41 -1.71 -9.80
CA ALA A 114 4.87 -0.59 -10.60
C ALA A 114 4.05 0.68 -10.31
N PRO A 115 4.68 1.87 -10.26
CA PRO A 115 3.96 3.13 -10.12
C PRO A 115 3.03 3.35 -11.33
N LEU A 116 1.82 3.86 -11.09
CA LEU A 116 0.94 4.23 -12.17
C LEU A 116 1.45 5.50 -12.87
N PRO A 117 1.45 5.52 -14.22
CA PRO A 117 1.74 6.76 -14.95
C PRO A 117 0.63 7.79 -14.70
N THR A 118 1.00 9.06 -14.69
CA THR A 118 0.04 10.17 -14.54
C THR A 118 -1.05 10.06 -15.62
N LEU A 119 -2.29 10.28 -15.23
CA LEU A 119 -3.52 10.15 -16.02
C LEU A 119 -4.03 8.72 -16.23
N ALA A 120 -3.28 7.67 -15.89
CA ALA A 120 -3.88 6.35 -15.73
C ALA A 120 -4.68 6.32 -14.43
N ASP A 121 -5.84 5.68 -14.45
CA ASP A 121 -6.72 5.53 -13.30
C ASP A 121 -7.09 4.07 -13.03
N SER A 122 -6.64 3.14 -13.87
CA SER A 122 -6.94 1.71 -13.74
C SER A 122 -5.87 0.86 -14.41
N VAL A 123 -5.87 -0.44 -14.09
CA VAL A 123 -5.02 -1.43 -14.74
C VAL A 123 -5.89 -2.46 -15.45
N LEU A 124 -5.73 -2.60 -16.76
CA LEU A 124 -6.33 -3.67 -17.55
C LEU A 124 -5.51 -4.94 -17.35
N PRO A 125 -6.05 -6.02 -16.72
CA PRO A 125 -5.33 -7.26 -16.52
C PRO A 125 -4.88 -7.90 -17.82
N LEU A 126 -3.74 -8.61 -17.83
CA LEU A 126 -3.32 -9.39 -18.99
C LEU A 126 -4.38 -10.41 -19.44
N SER A 127 -5.12 -10.99 -18.49
CA SER A 127 -6.20 -11.96 -18.76
C SER A 127 -7.44 -11.33 -19.42
N TRP A 128 -7.58 -10.00 -19.33
CA TRP A 128 -8.70 -9.25 -19.93
C TRP A 128 -8.30 -8.52 -21.22
N SER A 129 -7.16 -8.92 -21.80
CA SER A 129 -6.60 -8.35 -23.01
C SER A 129 -6.10 -9.43 -23.96
N ASP A 130 -5.80 -9.05 -25.20
CA ASP A 130 -5.14 -9.88 -26.18
C ASP A 130 -3.61 -10.03 -25.94
N LYS A 131 -3.09 -9.41 -24.87
CA LYS A 131 -1.67 -9.42 -24.46
C LYS A 131 -0.74 -8.81 -25.53
N GLY A 132 -1.23 -7.89 -26.32
CA GLY A 132 -0.47 -7.26 -27.38
C GLY A 132 0.70 -6.41 -26.88
N THR A 133 1.83 -6.42 -27.59
CA THR A 133 3.04 -5.69 -27.19
C THR A 133 3.14 -4.30 -27.81
N SER A 134 2.70 -4.13 -29.05
CA SER A 134 2.67 -2.81 -29.73
C SER A 134 1.31 -2.14 -29.64
N PHE A 135 0.26 -2.95 -29.65
CA PHE A 135 -1.11 -2.54 -29.46
C PHE A 135 -1.83 -3.56 -28.58
N VAL A 136 -2.61 -3.11 -27.64
CA VAL A 136 -3.44 -3.97 -26.80
C VAL A 136 -4.92 -3.76 -27.09
N ARG A 137 -5.68 -4.86 -27.18
CA ARG A 137 -7.12 -4.86 -27.30
C ARG A 137 -7.74 -5.27 -25.97
N PRO A 138 -8.56 -4.38 -25.34
CA PRO A 138 -9.35 -4.77 -24.18
C PRO A 138 -10.41 -5.80 -24.58
N LEU A 139 -10.53 -6.87 -23.81
CA LEU A 139 -11.58 -7.90 -23.97
C LEU A 139 -12.72 -7.69 -22.96
N LYS A 140 -12.43 -6.95 -21.88
CA LYS A 140 -13.39 -6.54 -20.85
C LYS A 140 -13.11 -5.11 -20.44
N PRO A 141 -14.12 -4.35 -20.03
CA PRO A 141 -13.93 -3.02 -19.47
C PRO A 141 -13.28 -3.12 -18.09
N VAL A 142 -12.61 -2.06 -17.66
CA VAL A 142 -12.16 -1.87 -16.26
C VAL A 142 -12.71 -0.55 -15.73
N ALA A 143 -13.14 -0.55 -14.48
CA ALA A 143 -13.61 0.65 -13.80
C ALA A 143 -12.44 1.52 -13.30
N SER A 144 -12.71 2.80 -13.05
CA SER A 144 -11.73 3.69 -12.44
C SER A 144 -11.36 3.19 -11.03
N GLY A 145 -10.06 3.10 -10.73
CA GLY A 145 -9.52 2.55 -9.49
C GLY A 145 -9.36 1.03 -9.49
N GLU A 146 -9.89 0.32 -10.50
CA GLU A 146 -9.84 -1.13 -10.52
C GLU A 146 -8.40 -1.62 -10.76
N PHE A 147 -7.97 -2.60 -9.93
CA PHE A 147 -6.61 -3.15 -9.90
C PHE A 147 -5.50 -2.13 -9.65
N VAL A 148 -5.84 -1.05 -8.95
CA VAL A 148 -4.90 -0.04 -8.47
C VAL A 148 -4.87 -0.07 -6.96
N ARG A 149 -3.67 -0.09 -6.37
CA ARG A 149 -3.49 0.15 -4.95
C ARG A 149 -3.25 1.63 -4.72
N GLY A 150 -4.10 2.24 -3.92
CA GLY A 150 -4.04 3.66 -3.59
C GLY A 150 -2.92 4.01 -2.60
N VAL A 151 -2.60 5.30 -2.52
CA VAL A 151 -1.71 5.84 -1.48
C VAL A 151 -2.34 5.60 -0.12
N GLY A 152 -1.56 5.09 0.85
CA GLY A 152 -2.02 4.88 2.22
C GLY A 152 -3.00 3.72 2.42
N GLU A 153 -3.18 2.85 1.42
CA GLU A 153 -4.14 1.74 1.51
C GLU A 153 -3.84 0.77 2.68
N ASP A 154 -2.56 0.58 3.03
CA ASP A 154 -2.16 -0.26 4.16
C ASP A 154 -2.11 0.55 5.47
N ILE A 155 -1.51 1.75 5.43
CA ILE A 155 -1.39 2.67 6.57
C ILE A 155 -1.21 4.09 6.07
N ASN A 156 -1.92 5.05 6.65
CA ASN A 156 -1.78 6.46 6.33
C ASN A 156 -0.74 7.15 7.22
N GLU A 157 -0.25 8.29 6.77
CA GLU A 157 0.57 9.17 7.61
C GLU A 157 -0.21 9.56 8.88
N GLY A 158 0.44 9.42 10.03
CA GLY A 158 -0.16 9.69 11.35
C GLY A 158 -0.90 8.51 11.98
N ASP A 159 -1.17 7.43 11.24
CA ASP A 159 -1.75 6.21 11.83
C ASP A 159 -0.74 5.52 12.74
N VAL A 160 -1.23 4.84 13.78
CA VAL A 160 -0.37 4.12 14.73
C VAL A 160 0.24 2.89 14.07
N ALA A 161 1.55 2.92 13.85
CA ALA A 161 2.32 1.79 13.31
C ALA A 161 2.69 0.77 14.40
N VAL A 162 3.08 1.24 15.60
CA VAL A 162 3.42 0.39 16.75
C VAL A 162 2.95 1.05 18.03
N SER A 163 2.29 0.29 18.89
CA SER A 163 1.85 0.74 20.22
C SER A 163 2.90 0.43 21.30
N PRO A 164 2.94 1.21 22.40
CA PRO A 164 3.81 0.95 23.53
C PRO A 164 3.63 -0.48 24.07
N GLY A 165 4.72 -1.12 24.48
CA GLY A 165 4.73 -2.49 25.00
C GLY A 165 4.68 -3.58 23.91
N THR A 166 4.67 -3.21 22.64
CA THR A 166 4.77 -4.18 21.53
C THR A 166 6.19 -4.72 21.44
N ILE A 167 6.35 -6.05 21.40
CA ILE A 167 7.63 -6.70 21.09
C ILE A 167 7.95 -6.48 19.61
N LEU A 168 9.15 -5.94 19.35
CA LEU A 168 9.58 -5.61 17.99
C LEU A 168 10.18 -6.85 17.31
N GLY A 169 9.35 -7.57 16.59
CA GLY A 169 9.77 -8.65 15.70
C GLY A 169 10.11 -8.14 14.29
N PRO A 170 10.52 -9.04 13.38
CA PRO A 170 10.88 -8.67 12.00
C PRO A 170 9.78 -7.91 11.26
N ALA A 171 8.51 -8.27 11.48
CA ALA A 171 7.36 -7.60 10.84
C ALA A 171 7.22 -6.13 11.30
N GLN A 172 7.35 -5.88 12.62
CA GLN A 172 7.30 -4.53 13.18
C GLN A 172 8.48 -3.68 12.71
N ILE A 173 9.68 -4.25 12.68
CA ILE A 173 10.89 -3.58 12.17
C ILE A 173 10.72 -3.25 10.69
N GLY A 174 10.22 -4.18 9.89
CA GLY A 174 9.95 -3.96 8.46
C GLY A 174 8.91 -2.86 8.24
N LEU A 175 7.82 -2.85 9.01
CA LEU A 175 6.81 -1.80 8.95
C LEU A 175 7.41 -0.44 9.32
N LEU A 176 8.12 -0.35 10.44
CA LEU A 176 8.76 0.89 10.90
C LEU A 176 9.72 1.47 9.86
N ALA A 177 10.54 0.62 9.22
CA ALA A 177 11.42 1.03 8.13
C ALA A 177 10.62 1.56 6.93
N ALA A 178 9.54 0.86 6.54
CA ALA A 178 8.70 1.21 5.40
C ALA A 178 7.96 2.54 5.61
N VAL A 179 7.56 2.87 6.85
CA VAL A 179 6.87 4.12 7.18
C VAL A 179 7.79 5.25 7.63
N GLY A 180 9.13 5.12 7.43
CA GLY A 180 10.09 6.20 7.54
C GLY A 180 10.83 6.34 8.88
N HIS A 181 10.79 5.34 9.75
CA HIS A 181 11.51 5.37 11.02
C HIS A 181 12.86 4.66 10.93
N SER A 182 13.91 5.30 11.44
CA SER A 182 15.27 4.74 11.55
C SER A 182 15.68 4.44 12.98
N CYS A 183 15.07 5.11 13.97
CA CYS A 183 15.35 4.92 15.41
C CYS A 183 14.11 5.26 16.24
N LEU A 184 13.99 4.62 17.40
CA LEU A 184 12.86 4.78 18.33
C LEU A 184 13.36 4.67 19.79
N LEU A 185 12.45 4.92 20.76
CA LEU A 185 12.66 4.62 22.17
C LEU A 185 12.19 3.20 22.48
N TYR A 186 13.06 2.42 23.11
CA TYR A 186 12.84 1.03 23.50
C TYR A 186 13.13 0.80 24.97
N THR A 187 12.54 -0.27 25.51
CA THR A 187 12.93 -0.83 26.81
C THR A 187 13.27 -2.30 26.64
N SER A 188 14.21 -2.79 27.47
CA SER A 188 14.45 -4.23 27.57
C SER A 188 13.21 -4.95 28.10
N PRO A 189 12.85 -6.13 27.59
CA PRO A 189 11.76 -6.95 28.12
C PRO A 189 12.07 -7.51 29.50
N SER A 190 13.33 -7.48 29.90
CA SER A 190 13.80 -7.97 31.22
C SER A 190 14.86 -7.04 31.78
N PRO A 191 14.79 -6.68 33.10
CA PRO A 191 15.83 -5.90 33.75
C PRO A 191 17.15 -6.70 33.99
N ARG A 192 17.23 -7.90 33.46
CA ARG A 192 18.43 -8.79 33.60
C ARG A 192 19.20 -8.96 32.28
N ASP A 193 18.70 -8.40 31.17
CA ASP A 193 19.34 -8.48 29.86
C ASP A 193 20.21 -7.25 29.57
#